data_a529c7825f34209fc255ee4260be54b1
#
_entry.id   a529c7825f34209fc255ee4260be54b1
#
_cell.length_a   1.000
_cell.length_b   1.000
_cell.length_c   1.000
_cell.angle_alpha   90.00
_cell.angle_beta   90.00
_cell.angle_gamma   90.00
#
_symmetry.space_group_name_H-M   'P 1'
#
loop_
_entity.id
_entity.type
_entity.pdbx_description
1 polymer ?
#
loop_
_entity_poly.entity_id
_entity_poly.type
_entity_poly.pdbx_seq_one_letter_code
_entity_poly.pdbx_strand_id
1 'polypeptide(L)'
;MRVPMTEYLMIDLNSERWLCRVCGHDFGDARDTYKKGTLIYDRNPEEIHPPILDPKRYQYTFSPDPKFCRIYEYYCPTCGTQIETEYVPPHYPPTIDMLWDIDDLKRRWKEIGEDPETSVHYGPGENAQADLRAKFDKK
;
A
#
# COMPACT_ATOMS: atom_id res chain seq x y z
N MET A 1 20.87 3.48 -3.66
CA MET A 1 19.79 4.24 -4.36
C MET A 1 18.46 3.58 -3.99
N ARG A 2 17.63 4.27 -3.28
CA ARG A 2 16.33 3.80 -2.81
C ARG A 2 15.22 4.54 -3.52
N VAL A 3 14.36 3.80 -4.19
CA VAL A 3 13.27 4.36 -4.99
C VAL A 3 11.96 4.18 -4.22
N PRO A 4 11.30 5.27 -3.78
CA PRO A 4 9.96 5.19 -3.23
C PRO A 4 8.98 4.66 -4.28
N MET A 5 8.23 3.62 -3.96
CA MET A 5 7.25 3.00 -4.86
C MET A 5 5.81 3.32 -4.45
N THR A 6 5.57 3.36 -3.14
CA THR A 6 4.32 3.80 -2.53
C THR A 6 4.63 4.64 -1.28
N GLU A 7 3.60 5.03 -0.55
CA GLU A 7 3.76 5.71 0.73
C GLU A 7 4.58 4.89 1.74
N TYR A 8 4.47 3.57 1.71
CA TYR A 8 5.05 2.66 2.70
C TYR A 8 6.14 1.73 2.15
N LEU A 9 6.29 1.64 0.83
CA LEU A 9 7.24 0.74 0.16
C LEU A 9 8.28 1.50 -0.63
N MET A 10 9.50 0.99 -0.59
CA MET A 10 10.60 1.42 -1.45
C MET A 10 11.39 0.21 -1.97
N ILE A 11 12.11 0.40 -3.07
CA ILE A 11 13.07 -0.57 -3.58
C ILE A 11 14.47 0.01 -3.44
N ASP A 12 15.36 -0.72 -2.80
CA ASP A 12 16.80 -0.46 -2.88
C ASP A 12 17.35 -1.11 -4.16
N LEU A 13 17.68 -0.29 -5.14
CA LEU A 13 18.20 -0.77 -6.44
C LEU A 13 19.60 -1.38 -6.36
N ASN A 14 20.37 -1.08 -5.31
CA ASN A 14 21.72 -1.65 -5.16
C ASN A 14 21.64 -3.09 -4.65
N SER A 15 20.82 -3.31 -3.62
CA SER A 15 20.59 -4.65 -3.04
C SER A 15 19.49 -5.44 -3.74
N GLU A 16 18.69 -4.79 -4.57
CA GLU A 16 17.48 -5.35 -5.23
C GLU A 16 16.48 -5.91 -4.20
N ARG A 17 16.19 -5.11 -3.16
CA ARG A 17 15.31 -5.52 -2.07
C ARG A 17 14.12 -4.57 -1.92
N TRP A 18 12.95 -5.13 -1.61
CA TRP A 18 11.82 -4.39 -1.09
C TRP A 18 12.03 -3.99 0.36
N LEU A 19 11.86 -2.71 0.68
CA LEU A 19 12.06 -2.20 2.03
C LEU A 19 10.83 -1.43 2.51
N CYS A 20 10.58 -1.50 3.82
CA CYS A 20 9.61 -0.65 4.50
C CYS A 20 10.14 0.79 4.60
N ARG A 21 9.38 1.76 4.11
CA ARG A 21 9.78 3.17 4.21
C ARG A 21 9.74 3.72 5.65
N VAL A 22 8.97 3.07 6.54
CA VAL A 22 8.84 3.51 7.93
C VAL A 22 10.02 3.04 8.78
N CYS A 23 10.40 1.77 8.67
CA CYS A 23 11.40 1.18 9.58
C CYS A 23 12.62 0.54 8.88
N GLY A 24 12.60 0.45 7.54
CA GLY A 24 13.68 -0.19 6.77
C GLY A 24 13.63 -1.72 6.74
N HIS A 25 12.56 -2.34 7.26
CA HIS A 25 12.40 -3.80 7.19
C HIS A 25 12.50 -4.31 5.76
N ASP A 26 13.22 -5.42 5.57
CA ASP A 26 13.42 -6.08 4.29
C ASP A 26 12.31 -7.10 4.03
N PHE A 27 11.46 -6.83 3.03
CA PHE A 27 10.35 -7.72 2.63
C PHE A 27 10.76 -8.81 1.64
N GLY A 28 11.98 -8.78 1.12
CA GLY A 28 12.45 -9.77 0.18
C GLY A 28 12.94 -9.20 -1.15
N ASP A 29 13.10 -10.11 -2.12
CA ASP A 29 13.61 -9.81 -3.45
C ASP A 29 12.69 -8.83 -4.20
N ALA A 30 13.26 -7.75 -4.75
CA ALA A 30 12.52 -6.77 -5.54
C ALA A 30 12.01 -7.34 -6.87
N ARG A 31 12.54 -8.46 -7.33
CA ARG A 31 12.08 -9.18 -8.54
C ARG A 31 10.90 -10.13 -8.25
N ASP A 32 10.47 -10.20 -7.00
CA ASP A 32 9.30 -10.96 -6.54
C ASP A 32 8.32 -10.03 -5.80
N THR A 33 7.19 -10.56 -5.34
CA THR A 33 6.21 -9.77 -4.61
C THR A 33 6.67 -9.48 -3.18
N TYR A 34 6.57 -8.20 -2.77
CA TYR A 34 6.83 -7.78 -1.38
C TYR A 34 5.91 -8.46 -0.36
N LYS A 35 4.74 -8.93 -0.80
CA LYS A 35 3.73 -9.56 0.07
C LYS A 35 4.24 -10.80 0.78
N LYS A 36 5.21 -11.51 0.20
CA LYS A 36 5.86 -12.67 0.83
C LYS A 36 6.58 -12.33 2.13
N GLY A 37 7.05 -11.10 2.28
CA GLY A 37 7.74 -10.62 3.48
C GLY A 37 6.83 -9.95 4.51
N THR A 38 5.53 -9.90 4.28
CA THR A 38 4.54 -9.26 5.17
C THR A 38 3.84 -10.26 6.07
N LEU A 39 3.24 -9.76 7.15
CA LEU A 39 2.19 -10.48 7.88
C LEU A 39 0.87 -10.24 7.15
N ILE A 40 0.12 -11.30 6.91
CA ILE A 40 -1.17 -11.26 6.21
C ILE A 40 -2.28 -11.60 7.20
N TYR A 41 -3.26 -10.71 7.29
CA TYR A 41 -4.46 -10.93 8.09
C TYR A 41 -5.69 -11.04 7.18
N ASP A 42 -6.40 -12.15 7.27
CA ASP A 42 -7.67 -12.36 6.58
C ASP A 42 -8.81 -11.84 7.46
N ARG A 43 -9.18 -10.58 7.23
CA ARG A 43 -10.20 -9.89 8.03
C ARG A 43 -11.60 -10.20 7.53
N ASN A 44 -12.51 -10.47 8.47
CA ASN A 44 -13.93 -10.50 8.17
C ASN A 44 -14.41 -9.07 7.80
N PRO A 45 -15.00 -8.87 6.62
CA PRO A 45 -15.42 -7.55 6.17
C PRO A 45 -16.47 -6.89 7.08
N GLU A 46 -17.24 -7.65 7.87
CA GLU A 46 -18.19 -7.11 8.82
C GLU A 46 -17.54 -6.34 9.98
N GLU A 47 -16.27 -6.59 10.27
CA GLU A 47 -15.51 -5.82 11.27
C GLU A 47 -15.24 -4.38 10.81
N ILE A 48 -15.10 -4.16 9.50
CA ILE A 48 -14.85 -2.84 8.88
C ILE A 48 -16.17 -2.21 8.41
N HIS A 49 -17.03 -3.01 7.83
CA HIS A 49 -18.32 -2.61 7.28
C HIS A 49 -19.44 -3.36 8.02
N PRO A 50 -19.78 -2.97 9.26
CA PRO A 50 -20.79 -3.68 10.03
C PRO A 50 -22.14 -3.63 9.33
N PRO A 51 -22.92 -4.74 9.35
CA PRO A 51 -24.24 -4.77 8.74
C PRO A 51 -25.20 -3.80 9.47
N ILE A 52 -26.01 -3.09 8.71
CA ILE A 52 -27.08 -2.26 9.25
C ILE A 52 -28.27 -3.18 9.52
N LEU A 53 -28.59 -3.39 10.80
CA LEU A 53 -29.54 -4.40 11.24
C LEU A 53 -30.95 -3.85 11.54
N ASP A 54 -31.25 -2.58 11.24
CA ASP A 54 -32.59 -2.04 11.43
C ASP A 54 -33.47 -2.25 10.18
N PRO A 55 -34.29 -3.34 10.14
CA PRO A 55 -35.12 -3.64 8.98
C PRO A 55 -36.26 -2.65 8.76
N LYS A 56 -36.54 -1.79 9.76
CA LYS A 56 -37.59 -0.74 9.65
C LYS A 56 -37.09 0.48 8.88
N ARG A 57 -35.77 0.72 8.91
CA ARG A 57 -35.14 1.87 8.26
C ARG A 57 -34.49 1.50 6.95
N TYR A 58 -34.00 0.25 6.78
CA TYR A 58 -33.20 -0.17 5.64
C TYR A 58 -33.68 -1.51 5.10
N GLN A 59 -33.98 -1.53 3.82
CA GLN A 59 -34.40 -2.74 3.12
C GLN A 59 -33.22 -3.69 2.85
N TYR A 60 -32.00 -3.16 2.71
CA TYR A 60 -30.78 -3.90 2.43
C TYR A 60 -29.66 -3.49 3.36
N THR A 61 -28.71 -4.40 3.61
CA THR A 61 -27.41 -4.08 4.15
C THR A 61 -26.39 -3.96 3.01
N PHE A 62 -25.50 -2.96 3.13
CA PHE A 62 -24.36 -2.80 2.21
C PHE A 62 -23.07 -3.40 2.75
N SER A 63 -23.14 -4.11 3.88
CA SER A 63 -22.02 -4.87 4.41
C SER A 63 -21.70 -6.02 3.45
N PRO A 64 -20.42 -6.18 3.02
CA PRO A 64 -20.03 -7.33 2.22
C PRO A 64 -20.26 -8.63 2.97
N ASP A 65 -20.84 -9.62 2.29
CA ASP A 65 -21.04 -10.95 2.86
C ASP A 65 -19.68 -11.68 2.93
N PRO A 66 -19.22 -12.13 4.12
CA PRO A 66 -17.94 -12.83 4.26
C PRO A 66 -17.85 -14.16 3.52
N LYS A 67 -18.98 -14.70 3.05
CA LYS A 67 -19.01 -15.87 2.16
C LYS A 67 -18.53 -15.56 0.74
N PHE A 68 -18.56 -14.28 0.33
CA PHE A 68 -18.20 -13.85 -1.02
C PHE A 68 -17.06 -12.84 -1.05
N CYS A 69 -16.74 -12.22 0.09
CA CYS A 69 -15.72 -11.19 0.18
C CYS A 69 -14.90 -11.36 1.46
N ARG A 70 -13.58 -11.28 1.31
CA ARG A 70 -12.63 -11.19 2.42
C ARG A 70 -11.78 -9.94 2.24
N ILE A 71 -11.17 -9.47 3.31
CA ILE A 71 -10.24 -8.35 3.28
C ILE A 71 -8.88 -8.87 3.72
N TYR A 72 -7.90 -8.87 2.81
CA TYR A 72 -6.52 -9.18 3.17
C TYR A 72 -5.80 -7.89 3.52
N GLU A 73 -5.24 -7.85 4.71
CA GLU A 73 -4.42 -6.76 5.20
C GLU A 73 -2.98 -7.23 5.34
N TYR A 74 -2.05 -6.44 4.82
CA TYR A 74 -0.63 -6.75 4.79
C TYR A 74 0.11 -5.80 5.71
N TYR A 75 0.87 -6.33 6.65
CA TYR A 75 1.56 -5.57 7.69
C TYR A 75 3.07 -5.78 7.64
N CYS A 76 3.82 -4.73 7.94
CA CYS A 76 5.24 -4.86 8.21
C CYS A 76 5.47 -5.63 9.51
N PRO A 77 6.23 -6.75 9.50
CA PRO A 77 6.44 -7.55 10.70
C PRO A 77 7.22 -6.83 11.79
N THR A 78 7.99 -5.80 11.45
CA THR A 78 8.86 -5.08 12.38
C THR A 78 8.15 -3.89 13.03
N CYS A 79 7.49 -3.02 12.24
CA CYS A 79 6.87 -1.80 12.79
C CYS A 79 5.34 -1.83 12.84
N GLY A 80 4.70 -2.87 12.27
CA GLY A 80 3.24 -3.01 12.27
C GLY A 80 2.52 -2.07 11.30
N THR A 81 3.23 -1.30 10.47
CA THR A 81 2.59 -0.45 9.47
C THR A 81 1.79 -1.29 8.49
N GLN A 82 0.55 -0.92 8.25
CA GLN A 82 -0.28 -1.54 7.21
C GLN A 82 0.20 -1.07 5.85
N ILE A 83 0.67 -2.03 5.05
CA ILE A 83 1.31 -1.77 3.75
C ILE A 83 0.28 -1.75 2.62
N GLU A 84 -0.67 -2.68 2.66
CA GLU A 84 -1.66 -2.87 1.59
C GLU A 84 -2.94 -3.48 2.13
N THR A 85 -4.04 -3.28 1.42
CA THR A 85 -5.34 -3.90 1.68
C THR A 85 -5.95 -4.36 0.37
N GLU A 86 -6.45 -5.60 0.34
CA GLU A 86 -7.14 -6.18 -0.82
C GLU A 86 -8.52 -6.69 -0.43
N TYR A 87 -9.51 -6.41 -1.28
CA TYR A 87 -10.82 -7.07 -1.23
C TYR A 87 -10.81 -8.22 -2.22
N VAL A 88 -10.99 -9.44 -1.73
CA VAL A 88 -10.83 -10.67 -2.54
C VAL A 88 -11.96 -11.66 -2.25
N PRO A 89 -12.26 -12.58 -3.18
CA PRO A 89 -13.10 -13.74 -2.87
C PRO A 89 -12.45 -14.62 -1.79
N PRO A 90 -13.24 -15.36 -0.99
CA PRO A 90 -12.70 -16.29 -0.02
C PRO A 90 -11.73 -17.29 -0.67
N HIS A 91 -10.66 -17.62 0.05
CA HIS A 91 -9.61 -18.55 -0.38
C HIS A 91 -8.82 -18.12 -1.64
N TYR A 92 -9.01 -16.88 -2.10
CA TYR A 92 -8.22 -16.36 -3.20
C TYR A 92 -6.77 -16.15 -2.75
N PRO A 93 -5.77 -16.51 -3.57
CA PRO A 93 -4.37 -16.23 -3.22
C PRO A 93 -4.12 -14.72 -3.22
N PRO A 94 -3.11 -14.24 -2.47
CA PRO A 94 -2.68 -12.86 -2.55
C PRO A 94 -2.42 -12.43 -3.99
N THR A 95 -2.97 -11.29 -4.39
CA THR A 95 -2.78 -10.76 -5.74
C THR A 95 -1.32 -10.35 -5.94
N ILE A 96 -0.70 -10.82 -7.01
CA ILE A 96 0.63 -10.37 -7.40
C ILE A 96 0.47 -9.05 -8.17
N ASP A 97 0.87 -7.99 -7.55
CA ASP A 97 0.88 -6.64 -8.09
C ASP A 97 2.26 -6.01 -7.96
N MET A 98 2.48 -4.87 -8.57
CA MET A 98 3.72 -4.10 -8.48
C MET A 98 4.99 -4.92 -8.75
N LEU A 99 4.95 -5.81 -9.76
CA LEU A 99 6.17 -6.39 -10.31
C LEU A 99 6.80 -5.41 -11.29
N TRP A 100 8.02 -5.02 -11.00
CA TRP A 100 8.77 -4.05 -11.78
C TRP A 100 9.93 -4.71 -12.53
N ASP A 101 10.20 -4.21 -13.74
CA ASP A 101 11.48 -4.49 -14.40
C ASP A 101 12.58 -3.70 -13.69
N ILE A 102 13.31 -4.39 -12.83
CA ILE A 102 14.35 -3.78 -11.99
C ILE A 102 15.50 -3.25 -12.83
N ASP A 103 15.84 -3.91 -13.93
CA ASP A 103 16.93 -3.48 -14.82
C ASP A 103 16.53 -2.21 -15.56
N ASP A 104 15.31 -2.14 -16.06
CA ASP A 104 14.76 -0.91 -16.66
C ASP A 104 14.66 0.23 -15.64
N LEU A 105 14.23 -0.05 -14.42
CA LEU A 105 14.16 0.94 -13.35
C LEU A 105 15.55 1.52 -13.03
N LYS A 106 16.58 0.68 -12.93
CA LYS A 106 17.97 1.11 -12.75
C LYS A 106 18.44 2.00 -13.91
N ARG A 107 18.15 1.57 -15.14
CA ARG A 107 18.53 2.33 -16.33
C ARG A 107 17.90 3.71 -16.34
N ARG A 108 16.58 3.81 -16.08
CA ARG A 108 15.83 5.09 -16.06
C ARG A 108 16.38 6.05 -15.01
N TRP A 109 16.59 5.58 -13.79
CA TRP A 109 17.13 6.44 -12.74
C TRP A 109 18.56 6.90 -13.01
N LYS A 110 19.36 6.07 -13.65
CA LYS A 110 20.71 6.48 -14.13
C LYS A 110 20.63 7.56 -15.21
N GLU A 111 19.67 7.46 -16.13
CA GLU A 111 19.46 8.45 -17.19
C GLU A 111 18.94 9.78 -16.64
N ILE A 112 18.04 9.74 -15.64
CA ILE A 112 17.52 10.93 -14.95
C ILE A 112 18.66 11.67 -14.24
N GLY A 113 19.61 10.95 -13.63
CA GLY A 113 20.76 11.54 -12.93
C GLY A 113 20.42 12.22 -11.62
N GLU A 114 19.24 12.00 -11.08
CA GLU A 114 18.76 12.54 -9.81
C GLU A 114 18.71 11.47 -8.72
N ASP A 115 18.69 11.88 -7.46
CA ASP A 115 18.47 10.99 -6.34
C ASP A 115 16.96 10.76 -6.17
N PRO A 116 16.47 9.51 -6.33
CA PRO A 116 15.05 9.22 -6.18
C PRO A 116 14.49 9.54 -4.79
N GLU A 117 15.30 9.49 -3.73
CA GLU A 117 14.84 9.83 -2.38
C GLU A 117 14.49 11.32 -2.23
N THR A 118 15.14 12.18 -3.00
CA THR A 118 14.93 13.63 -2.95
C THR A 118 14.07 14.17 -4.09
N SER A 119 14.04 13.51 -5.25
CA SER A 119 13.32 13.97 -6.44
C SER A 119 11.90 13.46 -6.55
N VAL A 120 11.57 12.37 -5.84
CA VAL A 120 10.22 11.80 -5.88
C VAL A 120 9.42 12.26 -4.66
N HIS A 121 8.44 13.12 -4.91
CA HIS A 121 7.51 13.60 -3.89
C HIS A 121 6.30 12.67 -3.83
N TYR A 122 6.25 11.81 -2.82
CA TYR A 122 5.10 10.96 -2.54
C TYR A 122 4.24 11.54 -1.41
N GLY A 123 2.96 11.54 -1.69
CA GLY A 123 1.97 12.05 -0.75
C GLY A 123 1.79 13.56 -0.82
N PRO A 124 0.80 14.10 -0.11
CA PRO A 124 0.70 15.53 0.09
C PRO A 124 1.93 15.94 0.92
N GLY A 125 2.97 16.42 0.26
CA GLY A 125 4.08 17.09 0.92
C GLY A 125 3.54 18.16 1.86
N GLU A 126 4.32 18.59 2.82
CA GLU A 126 3.95 19.71 3.73
C GLU A 126 3.39 20.90 2.97
N ASN A 127 3.89 21.15 1.76
CA ASN A 127 3.42 22.19 0.87
C ASN A 127 2.02 21.93 0.29
N ALA A 128 1.65 20.69 -0.02
CA ALA A 128 0.35 20.38 -0.58
C ALA A 128 -0.78 20.53 0.45
N GLN A 129 -0.53 20.26 1.73
CA GLN A 129 -1.48 20.56 2.80
C GLN A 129 -1.61 22.06 3.05
N ALA A 130 -0.51 22.80 2.99
CA ALA A 130 -0.53 24.26 3.09
C ALA A 130 -1.28 24.89 1.91
N ASP A 131 -1.08 24.40 0.69
CA ASP A 131 -1.77 24.86 -0.52
C ASP A 131 -3.27 24.51 -0.50
N LEU A 132 -3.64 23.35 0.04
CA LEU A 132 -5.05 22.97 0.22
C LEU A 132 -5.73 23.85 1.28
N ARG A 133 -5.07 24.10 2.42
CA ARG A 133 -5.57 25.03 3.44
C ARG A 133 -5.75 26.43 2.89
N ALA A 134 -4.77 26.96 2.17
CA ALA A 134 -4.83 28.27 1.56
C ALA A 134 -6.00 28.44 0.56
N LYS A 135 -6.50 27.32 -0.03
CA LYS A 135 -7.68 27.32 -0.88
C LYS A 135 -9.00 27.40 -0.08
N PHE A 136 -9.02 26.90 1.15
CA PHE A 136 -10.19 27.05 2.03
C PHE A 136 -10.29 28.43 2.67
N ASP A 137 -9.18 29.11 2.90
CA ASP A 137 -9.12 30.44 3.52
C ASP A 137 -9.43 31.60 2.55
N LYS A 138 -9.59 31.31 1.26
CA LYS A 138 -9.90 32.28 0.19
C LYS A 138 -11.40 32.43 -0.10
N LYS A 139 -12.24 32.30 0.90
CA LYS A 139 -13.67 32.66 0.77
C LYS A 139 -13.96 34.00 1.40
#